data_a77623c56697b5177053f87db3108d4b
#
_entry.id   a77623c56697b5177053f87db3108d4b
#
_cell.length_a   1.000
_cell.length_b   1.000
_cell.length_c   1.000
_cell.angle_alpha   90.00
_cell.angle_beta   90.00
_cell.angle_gamma   90.00
#
_symmetry.space_group_name_H-M   'P 1'
#
loop_
_entity.id
_entity.type
_entity.pdbx_description
1 polymer ?
#
loop_
_entity_poly.entity_id
_entity_poly.type
_entity_poly.pdbx_seq_one_letter_code
_entity_poly.pdbx_strand_id
1 'polypeptide(L)'
;MGREMKAIIRIKTLSFLCAGALVLSAGANGQQRASATAPNSRAYELRREVSLQGTVVEYRAVSSTPPLGAHVTLQTASGIVDVHLGNPQLLSANHFSLAAGDTVRIIGENLNGAQGTQFVARILQKGTQAIAVRSLEGIPLKPGHASGAQAQKQQGSVL
;
A
#
# COMPACT_ATOMS: atom_id res chain seq x y z
N MET A 1 -10.40 56.68 -0.64
CA MET A 1 -9.07 57.25 -0.87
C MET A 1 -8.06 56.19 -0.48
N GLY A 2 -7.35 55.52 -1.29
CA GLY A 2 -6.82 55.75 -2.60
C GLY A 2 -5.61 54.88 -2.78
N ARG A 3 -5.38 54.60 -3.96
CA ARG A 3 -4.12 54.25 -4.67
C ARG A 3 -3.79 52.78 -4.85
N GLU A 4 -4.29 52.34 -6.03
CA GLU A 4 -3.65 51.27 -6.81
C GLU A 4 -2.23 51.69 -7.21
N MET A 5 -1.27 50.78 -7.04
CA MET A 5 0.04 50.88 -7.70
C MET A 5 0.20 49.70 -8.69
N LYS A 6 -0.05 50.01 -9.98
CA LYS A 6 0.26 49.15 -11.13
C LYS A 6 1.77 49.22 -11.37
N ALA A 7 2.46 48.11 -11.18
CA ALA A 7 3.86 47.94 -11.61
C ALA A 7 3.90 47.42 -13.04
N ILE A 8 4.33 48.24 -13.98
CA ILE A 8 4.57 47.92 -15.37
C ILE A 8 5.98 47.34 -15.50
N ILE A 9 6.09 46.06 -15.75
CA ILE A 9 7.36 45.43 -16.09
C ILE A 9 7.57 45.48 -17.59
N ARG A 10 8.54 46.30 -18.01
CA ARG A 10 9.00 46.40 -19.41
C ARG A 10 9.97 45.27 -19.70
N ILE A 11 9.56 44.39 -20.60
CA ILE A 11 10.41 43.34 -21.15
C ILE A 11 11.24 43.96 -22.31
N LYS A 12 12.54 44.02 -22.13
CA LYS A 12 13.50 44.37 -23.18
C LYS A 12 13.81 43.12 -24.00
N THR A 13 13.37 43.12 -25.23
CA THR A 13 13.77 42.15 -26.26
C THR A 13 15.23 42.42 -26.66
N LEU A 14 16.10 41.43 -26.48
CA LEU A 14 17.44 41.43 -27.04
C LEU A 14 17.55 40.32 -28.08
N SER A 15 17.48 40.76 -29.35
CA SER A 15 17.77 39.90 -30.48
C SER A 15 19.27 39.59 -30.55
N PHE A 16 19.61 38.31 -30.55
CA PHE A 16 20.94 37.86 -30.94
C PHE A 16 20.81 36.88 -32.12
N LEU A 17 21.20 37.39 -33.27
CA LEU A 17 21.34 36.62 -34.50
C LEU A 17 22.76 36.06 -34.51
N CYS A 18 22.91 34.72 -34.50
CA CYS A 18 24.17 34.08 -34.88
C CYS A 18 23.88 32.87 -35.74
N ALA A 19 24.26 33.03 -37.00
CA ALA A 19 24.32 31.96 -37.97
C ALA A 19 25.57 31.09 -37.72
N GLY A 20 25.49 29.81 -37.98
CA GLY A 20 26.71 29.04 -38.25
C GLY A 20 26.67 27.59 -37.85
N ALA A 21 26.78 26.75 -38.91
CA ALA A 21 27.35 25.40 -38.95
C ALA A 21 26.50 24.20 -38.58
N LEU A 22 25.95 23.57 -39.61
CA LEU A 22 25.60 22.15 -39.62
C LEU A 22 26.82 21.29 -39.32
N VAL A 23 26.73 20.48 -38.26
CA VAL A 23 27.51 19.27 -38.09
C VAL A 23 26.57 18.11 -37.90
N LEU A 24 26.37 17.30 -38.95
CA LEU A 24 25.74 15.99 -38.85
C LEU A 24 26.66 15.06 -38.06
N SER A 25 26.42 14.84 -36.82
CA SER A 25 26.94 13.71 -36.06
C SER A 25 25.75 12.75 -35.81
N ALA A 26 25.73 11.65 -36.57
CA ALA A 26 24.93 10.50 -36.26
C ALA A 26 25.46 9.87 -34.95
N GLY A 27 24.93 10.36 -33.82
CA GLY A 27 25.13 9.78 -32.52
C GLY A 27 24.02 8.81 -32.25
N ALA A 28 24.32 7.51 -32.20
CA ALA A 28 23.42 6.48 -31.70
C ALA A 28 22.93 6.86 -30.29
N ASN A 29 21.71 7.36 -30.20
CA ASN A 29 21.03 7.56 -28.93
C ASN A 29 20.71 6.19 -28.33
N GLY A 30 21.68 5.59 -27.64
CA GLY A 30 21.37 4.64 -26.59
C GLY A 30 20.50 5.35 -25.57
N GLN A 31 19.19 5.19 -25.66
CA GLN A 31 18.28 5.54 -24.60
C GLN A 31 18.65 4.69 -23.38
N GLN A 32 19.57 5.20 -22.57
CA GLN A 32 19.63 4.81 -21.18
C GLN A 32 18.27 5.20 -20.60
N ARG A 33 17.33 4.24 -20.61
CA ARG A 33 16.21 4.27 -19.69
C ARG A 33 16.86 4.39 -18.32
N ALA A 34 16.87 5.60 -17.78
CA ALA A 34 17.05 5.80 -16.37
C ALA A 34 15.96 4.93 -15.73
N SER A 35 16.37 3.77 -15.20
CA SER A 35 15.54 3.02 -14.29
C SER A 35 15.24 3.99 -13.16
N ALA A 36 14.06 4.63 -13.21
CA ALA A 36 13.55 5.36 -12.08
C ALA A 36 13.57 4.33 -10.95
N THR A 37 14.54 4.46 -10.05
CA THR A 37 14.61 3.68 -8.82
C THR A 37 13.29 3.96 -8.12
N ALA A 38 12.37 3.00 -8.22
CA ALA A 38 11.12 3.08 -7.49
C ALA A 38 11.49 3.35 -6.02
N PRO A 39 10.86 4.32 -5.35
CA PRO A 39 11.16 4.60 -3.95
C PRO A 39 11.08 3.27 -3.22
N ASN A 40 12.14 2.91 -2.51
CA ASN A 40 12.41 1.64 -1.86
C ASN A 40 11.14 1.06 -1.20
N SER A 41 10.30 0.40 -1.99
CA SER A 41 9.22 -0.41 -1.46
C SER A 41 9.88 -1.64 -0.86
N ARG A 42 10.00 -1.62 0.45
CA ARG A 42 10.60 -2.72 1.19
C ARG A 42 9.76 -3.97 0.99
N ALA A 43 10.39 -5.09 0.64
CA ALA A 43 9.72 -6.37 0.54
C ALA A 43 9.16 -6.79 1.92
N TYR A 44 8.04 -7.50 1.91
CA TYR A 44 7.43 -8.08 3.11
C TYR A 44 8.34 -9.14 3.74
N GLU A 45 8.53 -9.10 5.06
CA GLU A 45 9.36 -10.06 5.79
C GLU A 45 8.66 -10.56 7.05
N LEU A 46 8.47 -11.89 7.15
CA LEU A 46 7.80 -12.55 8.28
C LEU A 46 8.42 -12.21 9.65
N ARG A 47 9.74 -12.07 9.71
CA ARG A 47 10.45 -11.75 10.95
C ARG A 47 10.15 -10.34 11.50
N ARG A 48 9.54 -9.48 10.69
CA ARG A 48 9.12 -8.13 11.09
C ARG A 48 7.63 -8.03 11.40
N GLU A 49 6.93 -9.17 11.30
CA GLU A 49 5.52 -9.18 11.65
C GLU A 49 5.30 -8.80 13.10
N VAL A 50 4.30 -7.99 13.30
CA VAL A 50 3.76 -7.66 14.62
C VAL A 50 2.28 -7.97 14.68
N SER A 51 1.78 -8.18 15.89
CA SER A 51 0.35 -8.41 16.12
C SER A 51 -0.28 -7.13 16.63
N LEU A 52 -1.27 -6.63 15.88
CA LEU A 52 -2.17 -5.57 16.33
C LEU A 52 -3.45 -6.20 16.87
N GLN A 53 -3.90 -5.71 18.03
CA GLN A 53 -5.24 -6.01 18.56
C GLN A 53 -5.98 -4.70 18.70
N GLY A 54 -7.24 -4.68 18.28
CA GLY A 54 -8.05 -3.46 18.35
C GLY A 54 -9.51 -3.71 18.01
N THR A 55 -10.27 -2.63 18.13
CA THR A 55 -11.67 -2.59 17.75
C THR A 55 -11.79 -1.93 16.38
N VAL A 56 -12.56 -2.53 15.49
CA VAL A 56 -12.87 -1.96 14.18
C VAL A 56 -13.65 -0.66 14.34
N VAL A 57 -13.12 0.41 13.80
CA VAL A 57 -13.80 1.71 13.68
C VAL A 57 -14.57 1.77 12.36
N GLU A 58 -13.88 1.38 11.26
CA GLU A 58 -14.42 1.40 9.92
C GLU A 58 -13.82 0.29 9.08
N TYR A 59 -14.63 -0.34 8.24
CA TYR A 59 -14.19 -1.22 7.17
C TYR A 59 -14.57 -0.63 5.82
N ARG A 60 -13.59 -0.50 4.92
CA ARG A 60 -13.76 -0.04 3.55
C ARG A 60 -13.36 -1.14 2.60
N ALA A 61 -14.33 -1.71 1.89
CA ALA A 61 -14.07 -2.77 0.91
C ALA A 61 -13.28 -2.27 -0.31
N VAL A 62 -13.44 -1.00 -0.66
CA VAL A 62 -12.74 -0.36 -1.79
C VAL A 62 -12.19 0.98 -1.32
N SER A 63 -10.89 1.17 -1.52
CA SER A 63 -10.23 2.47 -1.33
C SER A 63 -9.91 3.07 -2.71
N SER A 64 -10.24 4.33 -2.90
CA SER A 64 -9.81 5.12 -4.06
C SER A 64 -8.39 5.68 -3.90
N THR A 65 -7.85 5.63 -2.68
CA THR A 65 -6.50 6.10 -2.36
C THR A 65 -5.56 4.91 -2.28
N PRO A 66 -4.37 4.96 -2.91
CA PRO A 66 -3.37 3.91 -2.79
C PRO A 66 -2.92 3.65 -1.33
N PRO A 67 -2.62 2.38 -1.04
CA PRO A 67 -2.74 1.20 -1.89
C PRO A 67 -4.20 0.80 -2.07
N LEU A 68 -4.55 0.43 -3.32
CA LEU A 68 -5.91 0.05 -3.67
C LEU A 68 -6.30 -1.27 -3.00
N GLY A 69 -7.56 -1.40 -2.62
CA GLY A 69 -8.10 -2.61 -2.01
C GLY A 69 -8.90 -2.35 -0.74
N ALA A 70 -9.11 -3.39 0.04
CA ALA A 70 -9.82 -3.29 1.30
C ALA A 70 -8.93 -2.74 2.41
N HIS A 71 -9.50 -1.86 3.23
CA HIS A 71 -8.88 -1.27 4.41
C HIS A 71 -9.75 -1.46 5.64
N VAL A 72 -9.12 -1.54 6.79
CA VAL A 72 -9.80 -1.47 8.08
C VAL A 72 -9.09 -0.47 8.98
N THR A 73 -9.85 0.44 9.56
CA THR A 73 -9.36 1.37 10.58
C THR A 73 -9.62 0.75 11.95
N LEU A 74 -8.57 0.59 12.74
CA LEU A 74 -8.63 0.02 14.09
C LEU A 74 -8.35 1.08 15.16
N GLN A 75 -9.11 1.06 16.23
CA GLN A 75 -8.75 1.67 17.50
C GLN A 75 -7.94 0.65 18.30
N THR A 76 -6.66 0.93 18.49
CA THR A 76 -5.73 0.12 19.29
C THR A 76 -5.39 0.83 20.59
N ALA A 77 -4.66 0.14 21.47
CA ALA A 77 -4.12 0.77 22.70
C ALA A 77 -3.16 1.94 22.42
N SER A 78 -2.50 1.93 21.24
CA SER A 78 -1.53 2.96 20.81
C SER A 78 -2.17 4.07 19.97
N GLY A 79 -3.47 3.99 19.66
CA GLY A 79 -4.17 4.93 18.81
C GLY A 79 -4.83 4.30 17.60
N ILE A 80 -5.22 5.14 16.64
CA ILE A 80 -5.89 4.70 15.42
C ILE A 80 -4.85 4.24 14.40
N VAL A 81 -5.08 3.08 13.80
CA VAL A 81 -4.23 2.49 12.76
C VAL A 81 -5.08 2.13 11.55
N ASP A 82 -4.68 2.60 10.36
CA ASP A 82 -5.24 2.13 9.09
C ASP A 82 -4.45 0.92 8.60
N VAL A 83 -5.16 -0.17 8.32
CA VAL A 83 -4.58 -1.45 7.92
C VAL A 83 -5.05 -1.82 6.52
N HIS A 84 -4.11 -2.05 5.61
CA HIS A 84 -4.40 -2.53 4.27
C HIS A 84 -4.59 -4.06 4.27
N LEU A 85 -5.77 -4.52 3.91
CA LEU A 85 -6.14 -5.93 3.86
C LEU A 85 -5.90 -6.57 2.49
N GLY A 86 -5.95 -5.77 1.41
CA GLY A 86 -5.76 -6.25 0.04
C GLY A 86 -7.06 -6.54 -0.69
N ASN A 87 -7.26 -7.78 -1.15
CA ASN A 87 -8.40 -8.14 -2.00
C ASN A 87 -9.72 -8.29 -1.19
N PRO A 88 -10.74 -7.42 -1.40
CA PRO A 88 -11.99 -7.49 -0.66
C PRO A 88 -12.80 -8.75 -0.97
N GLN A 89 -12.71 -9.28 -2.20
CA GLN A 89 -13.44 -10.50 -2.60
C GLN A 89 -12.98 -11.74 -1.81
N LEU A 90 -11.74 -11.72 -1.29
CA LEU A 90 -11.24 -12.83 -0.47
C LEU A 90 -12.02 -12.95 0.83
N LEU A 91 -12.33 -11.82 1.49
CA LEU A 91 -13.08 -11.82 2.74
C LEU A 91 -14.50 -12.34 2.51
N SER A 92 -15.20 -11.82 1.51
CA SER A 92 -16.56 -12.24 1.19
C SER A 92 -16.65 -13.71 0.76
N ALA A 93 -15.70 -14.20 -0.04
CA ALA A 93 -15.64 -15.61 -0.47
C ALA A 93 -15.40 -16.58 0.69
N ASN A 94 -14.81 -16.12 1.78
CA ASN A 94 -14.58 -16.92 2.99
C ASN A 94 -15.60 -16.61 4.11
N HIS A 95 -16.69 -15.92 3.80
CA HIS A 95 -17.72 -15.52 4.77
C HIS A 95 -17.15 -14.78 5.98
N PHE A 96 -16.04 -14.03 5.77
CA PHE A 96 -15.40 -13.24 6.80
C PHE A 96 -15.90 -11.79 6.71
N SER A 97 -16.70 -11.37 7.68
CA SER A 97 -17.25 -10.02 7.74
C SER A 97 -16.57 -9.18 8.81
N LEU A 98 -16.41 -7.89 8.52
CA LEU A 98 -15.95 -6.88 9.46
C LEU A 98 -16.99 -5.77 9.59
N ALA A 99 -17.31 -5.42 10.82
CA ALA A 99 -18.20 -4.33 11.15
C ALA A 99 -17.59 -3.45 12.25
N ALA A 100 -18.00 -2.20 12.31
CA ALA A 100 -17.64 -1.32 13.43
C ALA A 100 -18.03 -1.97 14.77
N GLY A 101 -17.13 -1.91 15.74
CA GLY A 101 -17.29 -2.55 17.05
C GLY A 101 -16.71 -3.97 17.15
N ASP A 102 -16.37 -4.62 16.03
CA ASP A 102 -15.72 -5.94 16.08
C ASP A 102 -14.34 -5.85 16.73
N THR A 103 -14.05 -6.78 17.64
CA THR A 103 -12.69 -6.95 18.16
C THR A 103 -11.92 -7.91 17.26
N VAL A 104 -10.77 -7.46 16.77
CA VAL A 104 -9.93 -8.22 15.84
C VAL A 104 -8.48 -8.24 16.28
N ARG A 105 -7.79 -9.29 15.85
CA ARG A 105 -6.34 -9.40 15.89
C ARG A 105 -5.81 -9.50 14.47
N ILE A 106 -4.82 -8.69 14.15
CA ILE A 106 -4.21 -8.65 12.82
C ILE A 106 -2.72 -8.89 12.96
N ILE A 107 -2.19 -9.83 12.20
CA ILE A 107 -0.76 -10.07 12.07
C ILE A 107 -0.31 -9.50 10.74
N GLY A 108 0.73 -8.70 10.75
CA GLY A 108 1.23 -8.03 9.58
C GLY A 108 2.48 -7.20 9.86
N GLU A 109 2.88 -6.39 8.91
CA GLU A 109 4.10 -5.61 8.93
C GLU A 109 3.86 -4.16 8.51
N ASN A 110 4.64 -3.24 9.07
CA ASN A 110 4.74 -1.87 8.58
C ASN A 110 5.65 -1.82 7.35
N LEU A 111 5.08 -1.48 6.20
CA LEU A 111 5.82 -1.30 4.95
C LEU A 111 5.92 0.18 4.60
N ASN A 112 7.11 0.60 4.17
CA ASN A 112 7.32 1.92 3.60
C ASN A 112 6.97 1.89 2.12
N GLY A 113 6.03 2.70 1.72
CA GLY A 113 5.61 2.88 0.33
C GLY A 113 5.72 4.33 -0.11
N ALA A 114 5.31 4.62 -1.34
CA ALA A 114 5.31 5.98 -1.89
C ALA A 114 4.40 6.95 -1.11
N GLN A 115 3.41 6.43 -0.39
CA GLN A 115 2.44 7.21 0.41
C GLN A 115 2.79 7.25 1.91
N GLY A 116 4.01 6.82 2.28
CA GLY A 116 4.43 6.71 3.67
C GLY A 116 4.41 5.29 4.22
N THR A 117 4.51 5.17 5.55
CA THR A 117 4.45 3.87 6.23
C THR A 117 3.01 3.42 6.38
N GLN A 118 2.74 2.19 5.99
CA GLN A 118 1.43 1.58 6.08
C GLN A 118 1.49 0.20 6.72
N PHE A 119 0.52 -0.10 7.57
CA PHE A 119 0.38 -1.45 8.12
C PHE A 119 -0.31 -2.36 7.10
N VAL A 120 0.36 -3.44 6.73
CA VAL A 120 -0.10 -4.41 5.73
C VAL A 120 -0.39 -5.72 6.42
N ALA A 121 -1.65 -6.15 6.42
CA ALA A 121 -2.09 -7.38 7.07
C ALA A 121 -1.70 -8.61 6.25
N ARG A 122 -1.29 -9.69 6.92
CA ARG A 122 -1.18 -11.04 6.35
C ARG A 122 -2.24 -11.98 6.92
N ILE A 123 -2.49 -11.94 8.22
CA ILE A 123 -3.53 -12.75 8.87
C ILE A 123 -4.50 -11.82 9.58
N LEU A 124 -5.77 -12.11 9.47
CA LEU A 124 -6.86 -11.44 10.14
C LEU A 124 -7.64 -12.45 10.95
N GLN A 125 -7.88 -12.15 12.24
CA GLN A 125 -8.60 -13.02 13.16
C GLN A 125 -9.73 -12.25 13.86
N LYS A 126 -10.93 -12.83 13.88
CA LYS A 126 -12.09 -12.36 14.62
C LYS A 126 -12.71 -13.53 15.38
N GLY A 127 -12.68 -13.51 16.70
CA GLY A 127 -13.08 -14.64 17.53
C GLY A 127 -12.28 -15.90 17.20
N THR A 128 -12.97 -16.99 16.85
CA THR A 128 -12.35 -18.27 16.43
C THR A 128 -12.04 -18.36 14.95
N GLN A 129 -12.49 -17.38 14.16
CA GLN A 129 -12.29 -17.35 12.71
C GLN A 129 -10.98 -16.65 12.38
N ALA A 130 -10.16 -17.26 11.53
CA ALA A 130 -8.92 -16.65 11.03
C ALA A 130 -8.81 -16.86 9.52
N ILE A 131 -8.30 -15.84 8.82
CA ILE A 131 -8.07 -15.86 7.39
C ILE A 131 -6.71 -15.27 7.05
N ALA A 132 -5.95 -15.93 6.17
CA ALA A 132 -4.80 -15.33 5.54
C ALA A 132 -5.26 -14.45 4.36
N VAL A 133 -4.83 -13.20 4.34
CA VAL A 133 -5.13 -12.25 3.26
C VAL A 133 -3.93 -12.02 2.35
N ARG A 134 -2.74 -12.48 2.77
CA ARG A 134 -1.49 -12.52 1.97
C ARG A 134 -0.73 -13.81 2.17
N SER A 135 0.10 -14.15 1.16
CA SER A 135 1.07 -15.23 1.25
C SER A 135 2.21 -14.88 2.23
N LEU A 136 3.13 -15.83 2.44
CA LEU A 136 4.32 -15.62 3.28
C LEU A 136 5.26 -14.54 2.72
N GLU A 137 5.21 -14.33 1.41
CA GLU A 137 5.96 -13.29 0.68
C GLU A 137 5.23 -11.94 0.63
N GLY A 138 4.07 -11.82 1.30
CA GLY A 138 3.27 -10.59 1.35
C GLY A 138 2.41 -10.34 0.12
N ILE A 139 2.26 -11.32 -0.79
CA ILE A 139 1.46 -11.21 -2.01
C ILE A 139 -0.04 -11.32 -1.63
N PRO A 140 -0.90 -10.37 -2.05
CA PRO A 140 -2.34 -10.46 -1.80
C PRO A 140 -2.94 -11.73 -2.39
N LEU A 141 -3.69 -12.47 -1.59
CA LEU A 141 -4.36 -13.69 -2.02
C LEU A 141 -5.66 -13.37 -2.77
N LYS A 142 -6.03 -14.28 -3.67
CA LYS A 142 -7.29 -14.25 -4.42
C LYS A 142 -8.27 -15.28 -3.84
N PRO A 143 -9.60 -15.13 -4.08
CA PRO A 143 -10.55 -16.18 -3.74
C PRO A 143 -10.12 -17.55 -4.30
N GLY A 144 -10.31 -18.60 -3.51
CA GLY A 144 -9.89 -19.97 -3.88
C GLY A 144 -8.47 -20.36 -3.44
N HIS A 145 -7.63 -19.44 -3.00
CA HIS A 145 -6.26 -19.72 -2.52
C HIS A 145 -6.14 -19.74 -0.99
N ALA A 146 -7.20 -19.42 -0.26
CA ALA A 146 -7.18 -19.28 1.20
C ALA A 146 -7.25 -20.61 1.99
N SER A 147 -7.37 -21.75 1.31
CA SER A 147 -7.62 -23.05 1.95
C SER A 147 -6.41 -23.70 2.65
N GLY A 148 -5.24 -23.07 2.65
CA GLY A 148 -4.01 -23.67 3.19
C GLY A 148 -3.76 -23.48 4.70
N ALA A 149 -4.48 -22.57 5.37
CA ALA A 149 -4.17 -22.22 6.76
C ALA A 149 -4.89 -23.09 7.83
N GLN A 150 -5.79 -23.99 7.42
CA GLN A 150 -6.56 -24.83 8.36
C GLN A 150 -6.07 -26.28 8.48
N ALA A 151 -5.06 -26.71 7.74
CA ALA A 151 -4.67 -28.11 7.64
C ALA A 151 -3.46 -28.53 8.50
N GLN A 152 -3.12 -27.82 9.55
CA GLN A 152 -2.18 -28.31 10.57
C GLN A 152 -2.83 -28.45 11.93
N LYS A 153 -3.96 -29.16 11.96
CA LYS A 153 -4.45 -29.75 13.20
C LYS A 153 -3.93 -31.17 13.29
N GLN A 154 -2.85 -31.31 14.05
CA GLN A 154 -2.43 -32.51 14.79
C GLN A 154 -2.82 -33.87 14.17
N GLN A 155 -1.93 -34.45 13.39
CA GLN A 155 -1.61 -35.85 13.51
C GLN A 155 -0.43 -35.95 14.48
N GLY A 156 -0.76 -36.13 15.71
CA GLY A 156 0.13 -36.33 16.81
C GLY A 156 -0.49 -37.35 17.72
N SER A 157 -0.17 -38.64 17.41
CA SER A 157 0.24 -39.61 18.38
C SER A 157 -0.85 -40.29 19.19
N VAL A 158 -1.21 -41.45 18.70
CA VAL A 158 -1.52 -42.62 19.53
C VAL A 158 -0.32 -43.54 19.44
N LEU A 159 0.39 -43.69 20.50
CA LEU A 159 0.96 -44.93 21.02
C LEU A 159 1.45 -44.69 22.45
#